data_bb9add7b46853424b329aaea5b295f2b
#
_entry.id   bb9add7b46853424b329aaea5b295f2b
#
_cell.length_a   1.000
_cell.length_b   1.000
_cell.length_c   1.000
_cell.angle_alpha   90.00
_cell.angle_beta   90.00
_cell.angle_gamma   90.00
#
_symmetry.space_group_name_H-M   'P 1'
#
loop_
_entity.id
_entity.type
_entity.pdbx_description
1 polymer ?
#
loop_
_entity_poly.entity_id
_entity_poly.type
_entity_poly.pdbx_seq_one_letter_code
_entity_poly.pdbx_strand_id
1 'polypeptide(L)'
;MTCAYPFNDVIMGPVMFRFQVTPAEGEPFDYEIDGDVLFVGRSTNCDITIADRFLSRRHARLFESDTGWQIEDLGSRNGTFINGRRVEQPTDIQAGDVIAISASMIKVQLGPAASSPSGVATDVPSTDRFLRSAVEVLRQSGTPPPPTDAPDSPALRRYAARLAVLNNIHQATARSISLDELLGLILDHIFAQLQPERAEVFMRCNDGSYTCVANRSGPRSNLRSLYSESLFSEVGDKAMAALVTDTRSDHRFAEAESLLSAGVRSLMAAPLYGPDRALGLIVLASNASLRQYSEEDLELLVTLASVTALRLHNLALTREAVERQRLERDLTIARGIQVALLPERLPEIGGYLLYGATRPSRGVSGDYYQVVERAGGDEFVLALADVSGKGISAAMITGYLEAVASVPIEDGLPPHDIFGRISPKLYRRTLPNQFATMFLGVLKPSTGGFRFASAGHSPACLVRSSGVIEWLNSTGMPLGLVPDTGYELGEESLGSGDTLVVYSDGYTEAENPAGEEFGQDRLAEVCLEHQHFEPDDLAEAVDRALENFAAGRPFSDDRTIVVVRRSE
;
A
#
# COMPACT_ATOMS: atom_id res chain seq x y z
N MET A 1 -40.63 -55.41 -16.46
CA MET A 1 -40.65 -54.42 -17.54
C MET A 1 -40.78 -53.06 -16.92
N THR A 2 -39.70 -52.34 -16.82
CA THR A 2 -39.68 -50.88 -16.81
C THR A 2 -38.21 -50.46 -16.82
N CYS A 3 -37.75 -49.86 -17.88
CA CYS A 3 -36.42 -49.36 -18.11
C CYS A 3 -36.13 -48.16 -17.19
N ALA A 4 -35.03 -48.22 -16.50
CA ALA A 4 -34.40 -47.06 -15.87
C ALA A 4 -33.31 -46.52 -16.81
N TYR A 5 -33.39 -45.26 -17.21
CA TYR A 5 -32.33 -44.51 -17.89
C TYR A 5 -31.38 -43.93 -16.83
N PRO A 6 -30.08 -43.98 -17.03
CA PRO A 6 -29.14 -43.35 -16.13
C PRO A 6 -29.07 -41.85 -16.36
N PHE A 7 -29.09 -41.09 -15.28
CA PHE A 7 -28.80 -39.67 -15.27
C PHE A 7 -27.34 -39.44 -15.67
N ASN A 8 -27.15 -38.59 -16.66
CA ASN A 8 -25.85 -38.04 -17.05
C ASN A 8 -25.36 -37.10 -15.97
N ASP A 9 -24.23 -37.44 -15.34
CA ASP A 9 -23.43 -36.50 -14.58
C ASP A 9 -22.84 -35.47 -15.54
N VAL A 10 -23.41 -34.28 -15.55
CA VAL A 10 -22.81 -33.10 -16.16
C VAL A 10 -21.71 -32.64 -15.22
N ILE A 11 -20.47 -32.89 -15.58
CA ILE A 11 -19.29 -32.28 -14.94
C ILE A 11 -19.37 -30.79 -15.24
N MET A 12 -19.84 -30.00 -14.27
CA MET A 12 -19.71 -28.55 -14.30
C MET A 12 -18.22 -28.22 -14.12
N GLY A 13 -17.63 -27.58 -15.10
CA GLY A 13 -16.32 -26.95 -14.97
C GLY A 13 -16.36 -25.84 -13.88
N PRO A 14 -15.20 -25.38 -13.39
CA PRO A 14 -15.14 -24.42 -12.30
C PRO A 14 -15.94 -23.16 -12.65
N VAL A 15 -16.94 -22.86 -11.82
CA VAL A 15 -17.77 -21.66 -11.93
C VAL A 15 -16.92 -20.49 -11.44
N MET A 16 -16.48 -19.61 -12.32
CA MET A 16 -15.82 -18.37 -11.94
C MET A 16 -16.85 -17.36 -11.45
N PHE A 17 -16.72 -16.93 -10.20
CA PHE A 17 -17.52 -15.85 -9.64
C PHE A 17 -16.86 -14.48 -9.86
N ARG A 18 -17.68 -13.44 -9.91
CA ARG A 18 -17.30 -12.04 -9.88
C ARG A 18 -18.03 -11.36 -8.74
N PHE A 19 -17.35 -10.54 -7.97
CA PHE A 19 -17.93 -9.83 -6.84
C PHE A 19 -18.12 -8.36 -7.20
N GLN A 20 -19.36 -7.89 -7.17
CA GLN A 20 -19.66 -6.46 -7.24
C GLN A 20 -19.75 -5.91 -5.83
N VAL A 21 -18.77 -5.11 -5.45
CA VAL A 21 -18.65 -4.51 -4.12
C VAL A 21 -19.25 -3.12 -4.13
N THR A 22 -20.19 -2.88 -3.23
CA THR A 22 -20.80 -1.56 -3.00
C THR A 22 -20.44 -1.11 -1.58
N PRO A 23 -19.41 -0.26 -1.40
CA PRO A 23 -19.02 0.28 -0.10
C PRO A 23 -20.11 1.17 0.49
N ALA A 24 -20.12 1.34 1.83
CA ALA A 24 -20.99 2.31 2.51
C ALA A 24 -20.65 3.76 2.14
N GLU A 25 -19.35 4.04 1.91
CA GLU A 25 -18.83 5.33 1.44
C GLU A 25 -17.86 5.04 0.29
N GLY A 26 -18.08 5.64 -0.90
CA GLY A 26 -17.26 5.46 -2.10
C GLY A 26 -18.02 4.91 -3.30
N GLU A 27 -17.33 4.76 -4.42
CA GLU A 27 -17.88 4.24 -5.67
C GLU A 27 -17.92 2.69 -5.65
N PRO A 28 -18.95 2.05 -6.22
CA PRO A 28 -19.00 0.61 -6.40
C PRO A 28 -17.85 0.15 -7.32
N PHE A 29 -17.30 -1.03 -7.04
CA PHE A 29 -16.26 -1.64 -7.88
C PHE A 29 -16.48 -3.14 -8.02
N ASP A 30 -15.95 -3.69 -9.08
CA ASP A 30 -15.98 -5.13 -9.35
C ASP A 30 -14.63 -5.76 -8.98
N TYR A 31 -14.69 -6.96 -8.39
CA TYR A 31 -13.53 -7.77 -8.05
C TYR A 31 -13.64 -9.13 -8.74
N GLU A 32 -12.63 -9.49 -9.51
CA GLU A 32 -12.50 -10.83 -10.11
C GLU A 32 -11.64 -11.70 -9.20
N ILE A 33 -12.04 -12.95 -9.02
CA ILE A 33 -11.38 -13.88 -8.13
C ILE A 33 -10.00 -14.23 -8.69
N ASP A 34 -8.97 -13.97 -7.90
CA ASP A 34 -7.60 -14.41 -8.17
C ASP A 34 -7.08 -15.14 -6.92
N GLY A 35 -7.15 -16.47 -6.94
CA GLY A 35 -6.75 -17.35 -5.84
C GLY A 35 -7.90 -18.11 -5.17
N ASP A 36 -7.52 -19.07 -4.33
CA ASP A 36 -8.44 -20.02 -3.66
C ASP A 36 -8.99 -19.49 -2.33
N VAL A 37 -8.42 -18.40 -1.79
CA VAL A 37 -8.81 -17.77 -0.53
C VAL A 37 -8.69 -16.25 -0.64
N LEU A 38 -9.74 -15.52 -0.29
CA LEU A 38 -9.83 -14.07 -0.32
C LEU A 38 -10.26 -13.52 1.04
N PHE A 39 -9.60 -12.50 1.52
CA PHE A 39 -9.97 -11.80 2.76
C PHE A 39 -10.70 -10.48 2.44
N VAL A 40 -11.78 -10.23 3.20
CA VAL A 40 -12.58 -9.01 3.11
C VAL A 40 -12.46 -8.23 4.42
N GLY A 41 -12.19 -6.93 4.35
CA GLY A 41 -12.09 -6.11 5.55
C GLY A 41 -11.66 -4.67 5.27
N ARG A 42 -11.46 -3.88 6.32
CA ARG A 42 -11.00 -2.49 6.18
C ARG A 42 -9.48 -2.33 6.07
N SER A 43 -8.71 -3.39 6.32
CA SER A 43 -7.26 -3.35 6.20
C SER A 43 -6.85 -3.37 4.74
N THR A 44 -5.86 -2.57 4.37
CA THR A 44 -5.23 -2.59 3.04
C THR A 44 -4.51 -3.90 2.72
N ASN A 45 -4.37 -4.78 3.71
CA ASN A 45 -3.83 -6.14 3.55
C ASN A 45 -4.91 -7.17 3.21
N CYS A 46 -6.17 -6.77 3.03
CA CYS A 46 -7.23 -7.63 2.54
C CYS A 46 -7.32 -7.54 1.02
N ASP A 47 -7.69 -8.64 0.37
CA ASP A 47 -7.86 -8.72 -1.08
C ASP A 47 -9.02 -7.82 -1.52
N ILE A 48 -10.12 -7.82 -0.77
CA ILE A 48 -11.23 -6.88 -0.94
C ILE A 48 -11.18 -5.88 0.22
N THR A 49 -10.54 -4.74 -0.03
CA THR A 49 -10.44 -3.66 0.96
C THR A 49 -11.62 -2.71 0.83
N ILE A 50 -12.39 -2.54 1.91
CA ILE A 50 -13.56 -1.64 1.95
C ILE A 50 -13.32 -0.58 3.02
N ALA A 51 -13.30 0.69 2.63
CA ALA A 51 -13.11 1.83 3.52
C ALA A 51 -14.39 2.12 4.33
N ASP A 52 -14.68 1.26 5.32
CA ASP A 52 -15.81 1.41 6.24
C ASP A 52 -15.30 1.31 7.68
N ARG A 53 -15.47 2.37 8.48
CA ARG A 53 -15.02 2.44 9.88
C ARG A 53 -15.66 1.41 10.80
N PHE A 54 -16.79 0.85 10.41
CA PHE A 54 -17.50 -0.18 11.16
C PHE A 54 -17.12 -1.59 10.75
N LEU A 55 -16.28 -1.75 9.72
CA LEU A 55 -15.72 -3.03 9.33
C LEU A 55 -14.54 -3.41 10.22
N SER A 56 -14.43 -4.68 10.57
CA SER A 56 -13.23 -5.22 11.20
C SER A 56 -12.04 -5.20 10.24
N ARG A 57 -10.80 -5.13 10.74
CA ARG A 57 -9.56 -5.12 9.91
C ARG A 57 -9.55 -6.30 8.93
N ARG A 58 -9.80 -7.52 9.42
CA ARG A 58 -10.21 -8.71 8.68
C ARG A 58 -11.61 -9.08 9.15
N HIS A 59 -12.59 -9.02 8.27
CA HIS A 59 -14.00 -9.19 8.64
C HIS A 59 -14.52 -10.57 8.30
N ALA A 60 -14.28 -11.01 7.08
CA ALA A 60 -14.68 -12.29 6.57
C ALA A 60 -13.62 -12.85 5.63
N ARG A 61 -13.67 -14.17 5.37
CA ARG A 61 -12.91 -14.81 4.30
C ARG A 61 -13.86 -15.54 3.34
N LEU A 62 -13.52 -15.50 2.08
CA LEU A 62 -14.13 -16.28 1.00
C LEU A 62 -13.11 -17.33 0.58
N PHE A 63 -13.50 -18.59 0.42
CA PHE A 63 -12.57 -19.65 0.04
C PHE A 63 -13.27 -20.75 -0.74
N GLU A 64 -12.52 -21.41 -1.61
CA GLU A 64 -13.00 -22.56 -2.37
C GLU A 64 -12.94 -23.82 -1.53
N SER A 65 -14.03 -24.60 -1.53
CA SER A 65 -14.17 -25.90 -0.86
C SER A 65 -14.55 -26.97 -1.87
N ASP A 66 -14.56 -28.23 -1.46
CA ASP A 66 -14.98 -29.36 -2.31
C ASP A 66 -16.43 -29.23 -2.84
N THR A 67 -17.25 -28.39 -2.20
CA THR A 67 -18.66 -28.14 -2.56
C THR A 67 -18.85 -26.83 -3.33
N GLY A 68 -17.81 -26.01 -3.50
CA GLY A 68 -17.85 -24.70 -4.14
C GLY A 68 -17.33 -23.60 -3.22
N TRP A 69 -17.61 -22.36 -3.55
CA TRP A 69 -17.17 -21.19 -2.78
C TRP A 69 -17.99 -21.02 -1.51
N GLN A 70 -17.29 -20.77 -0.41
CA GLN A 70 -17.85 -20.52 0.92
C GLN A 70 -17.39 -19.19 1.50
N ILE A 71 -18.19 -18.60 2.39
CA ILE A 71 -17.83 -17.46 3.20
C ILE A 71 -17.88 -17.82 4.69
N GLU A 72 -16.92 -17.27 5.44
CA GLU A 72 -16.81 -17.41 6.89
C GLU A 72 -16.60 -16.04 7.53
N ASP A 73 -17.30 -15.77 8.63
CA ASP A 73 -17.07 -14.60 9.47
C ASP A 73 -15.88 -14.85 10.39
N LEU A 74 -14.92 -13.94 10.43
CA LEU A 74 -13.68 -14.08 11.22
C LEU A 74 -13.79 -13.46 12.63
N GLY A 75 -14.96 -13.57 13.25
CA GLY A 75 -15.23 -12.97 14.56
C GLY A 75 -15.44 -11.46 14.48
N SER A 76 -16.06 -11.01 13.41
CA SER A 76 -16.25 -9.58 13.17
C SER A 76 -17.17 -8.92 14.21
N ARG A 77 -16.98 -7.62 14.46
CA ARG A 77 -17.79 -6.88 15.44
C ARG A 77 -19.28 -6.81 15.05
N ASN A 78 -19.58 -6.64 13.77
CA ASN A 78 -20.94 -6.42 13.27
C ASN A 78 -21.56 -7.66 12.59
N GLY A 79 -20.78 -8.74 12.39
CA GLY A 79 -21.21 -9.96 11.74
C GLY A 79 -21.29 -9.84 10.21
N THR A 80 -21.23 -10.99 9.56
CA THR A 80 -21.43 -11.17 8.13
C THR A 80 -22.81 -11.76 7.88
N PHE A 81 -23.52 -11.32 6.82
CA PHE A 81 -24.86 -11.80 6.50
C PHE A 81 -24.94 -12.17 5.02
N ILE A 82 -25.59 -13.31 4.68
CA ILE A 82 -25.96 -13.70 3.32
C ILE A 82 -27.48 -13.61 3.19
N ASN A 83 -27.96 -12.82 2.24
CA ASN A 83 -29.40 -12.62 1.99
C ASN A 83 -30.19 -12.33 3.27
N GLY A 84 -29.60 -11.56 4.20
CA GLY A 84 -30.19 -11.18 5.48
C GLY A 84 -30.05 -12.23 6.60
N ARG A 85 -29.44 -13.40 6.36
CA ARG A 85 -29.16 -14.43 7.38
C ARG A 85 -27.72 -14.32 7.87
N ARG A 86 -27.52 -14.33 9.17
CA ARG A 86 -26.19 -14.25 9.77
C ARG A 86 -25.37 -15.50 9.51
N VAL A 87 -24.11 -15.34 9.12
CA VAL A 87 -23.12 -16.40 8.93
C VAL A 87 -22.53 -16.76 10.29
N GLU A 88 -22.86 -17.93 10.82
CA GLU A 88 -22.35 -18.45 12.11
C GLU A 88 -21.31 -19.56 11.92
N GLN A 89 -21.26 -20.14 10.73
CA GLN A 89 -20.30 -21.16 10.30
C GLN A 89 -20.04 -21.00 8.80
N PRO A 90 -18.98 -21.60 8.22
CA PRO A 90 -18.74 -21.54 6.78
C PRO A 90 -19.99 -21.88 6.00
N THR A 91 -20.41 -20.99 5.09
CA THR A 91 -21.67 -21.06 4.37
C THR A 91 -21.42 -20.94 2.87
N ASP A 92 -22.03 -21.85 2.10
CA ASP A 92 -21.93 -21.83 0.64
C ASP A 92 -22.53 -20.55 0.04
N ILE A 93 -21.85 -20.02 -0.98
CA ILE A 93 -22.33 -18.87 -1.74
C ILE A 93 -22.69 -19.28 -3.17
N GLN A 94 -23.72 -18.65 -3.71
CA GLN A 94 -24.23 -18.89 -5.05
C GLN A 94 -24.34 -17.59 -5.86
N ALA A 95 -24.32 -17.73 -7.17
CA ALA A 95 -24.57 -16.57 -8.04
C ALA A 95 -25.94 -15.95 -7.74
N GLY A 96 -25.97 -14.64 -7.54
CA GLY A 96 -27.15 -13.89 -7.14
C GLY A 96 -27.22 -13.58 -5.65
N ASP A 97 -26.40 -14.21 -4.81
CA ASP A 97 -26.35 -13.92 -3.38
C ASP A 97 -25.85 -12.50 -3.11
N VAL A 98 -26.40 -11.91 -2.06
CA VAL A 98 -25.99 -10.61 -1.54
C VAL A 98 -25.40 -10.80 -0.15
N ILE A 99 -24.09 -10.54 -0.04
CA ILE A 99 -23.36 -10.60 1.21
C ILE A 99 -23.35 -9.18 1.80
N ALA A 100 -23.91 -9.01 2.99
CA ALA A 100 -23.87 -7.75 3.72
C ALA A 100 -22.83 -7.85 4.85
N ILE A 101 -21.91 -6.87 4.88
CA ILE A 101 -20.85 -6.72 5.87
C ILE A 101 -20.85 -5.27 6.36
N SER A 102 -21.34 -5.07 7.61
CA SER A 102 -21.63 -3.73 8.13
C SER A 102 -22.63 -3.00 7.24
N ALA A 103 -22.33 -1.79 6.76
CA ALA A 103 -23.16 -1.02 5.83
C ALA A 103 -22.81 -1.25 4.36
N SER A 104 -21.84 -2.11 4.07
CA SER A 104 -21.34 -2.41 2.72
C SER A 104 -21.94 -3.72 2.20
N MET A 105 -22.07 -3.85 0.88
CA MET A 105 -22.65 -5.03 0.23
C MET A 105 -21.73 -5.60 -0.85
N ILE A 106 -21.71 -6.93 -0.97
CA ILE A 106 -21.02 -7.66 -2.04
C ILE A 106 -22.06 -8.53 -2.74
N LYS A 107 -22.29 -8.30 -4.03
CA LYS A 107 -23.18 -9.11 -4.86
C LYS A 107 -22.36 -10.13 -5.65
N VAL A 108 -22.72 -11.40 -5.51
CA VAL A 108 -22.09 -12.51 -6.21
C VAL A 108 -22.68 -12.64 -7.62
N GLN A 109 -21.84 -12.58 -8.65
CA GLN A 109 -22.23 -12.70 -10.04
C GLN A 109 -21.47 -13.86 -10.71
N LEU A 110 -22.04 -14.42 -11.80
CA LEU A 110 -21.32 -15.36 -12.67
C LEU A 110 -20.40 -14.57 -13.58
N GLY A 111 -19.10 -14.88 -13.53
CA GLY A 111 -18.16 -14.40 -14.54
C GLY A 111 -18.44 -15.05 -15.91
N PRO A 112 -18.03 -14.43 -17.02
CA PRO A 112 -18.15 -15.03 -18.34
C PRO A 112 -17.38 -16.35 -18.38
N ALA A 113 -18.07 -17.45 -18.70
CA ALA A 113 -17.46 -18.76 -18.85
C ALA A 113 -16.39 -18.71 -19.95
N ALA A 114 -15.17 -19.19 -19.63
CA ALA A 114 -14.13 -19.40 -20.61
C ALA A 114 -14.60 -20.40 -21.67
N SER A 115 -14.96 -19.92 -22.84
CA SER A 115 -15.33 -20.75 -23.98
C SER A 115 -14.09 -21.42 -24.54
N SER A 116 -13.98 -22.74 -24.34
CA SER A 116 -13.06 -23.59 -25.09
C SER A 116 -13.45 -23.62 -26.56
N PRO A 117 -12.55 -23.56 -27.51
CA PRO A 117 -12.84 -23.61 -28.92
C PRO A 117 -12.90 -25.07 -29.37
N SER A 118 -14.08 -25.55 -29.75
CA SER A 118 -14.21 -26.71 -30.60
C SER A 118 -15.25 -26.41 -31.67
N GLY A 119 -14.82 -26.36 -32.91
CA GLY A 119 -15.73 -26.24 -34.04
C GLY A 119 -15.04 -25.98 -35.36
N VAL A 120 -14.75 -27.02 -36.04
CA VAL A 120 -14.78 -27.24 -37.52
C VAL A 120 -14.63 -25.98 -38.39
N ALA A 121 -13.49 -25.93 -39.06
CA ALA A 121 -13.17 -24.99 -40.12
C ALA A 121 -14.09 -25.22 -41.34
N THR A 122 -14.73 -24.14 -41.76
CA THR A 122 -15.12 -23.98 -43.17
C THR A 122 -14.31 -22.81 -43.71
N ASP A 123 -13.40 -23.17 -44.59
CA ASP A 123 -12.55 -22.27 -45.38
C ASP A 123 -13.41 -21.30 -46.21
N VAL A 124 -13.34 -20.03 -45.90
CA VAL A 124 -13.60 -18.94 -46.83
C VAL A 124 -12.43 -17.95 -46.69
N PRO A 125 -11.65 -17.67 -47.71
CA PRO A 125 -10.52 -16.74 -47.63
C PRO A 125 -11.06 -15.32 -47.53
N SER A 126 -11.09 -14.77 -46.34
CA SER A 126 -11.28 -13.34 -46.10
C SER A 126 -9.94 -12.66 -45.96
N THR A 127 -9.43 -12.18 -47.07
CA THR A 127 -8.38 -11.18 -47.20
C THR A 127 -8.85 -9.91 -46.54
N ASP A 128 -8.41 -9.58 -45.34
CA ASP A 128 -8.33 -8.17 -44.87
C ASP A 128 -8.28 -7.99 -43.33
N ARG A 129 -7.88 -9.01 -42.54
CA ARG A 129 -7.88 -8.93 -41.10
C ARG A 129 -6.63 -9.53 -40.46
N PHE A 130 -5.82 -8.72 -39.82
CA PHE A 130 -4.77 -9.20 -38.94
C PHE A 130 -4.84 -8.54 -37.56
N LEU A 131 -5.33 -9.31 -36.56
CA LEU A 131 -5.03 -9.10 -35.15
C LEU A 131 -4.04 -10.18 -34.75
N ARG A 132 -2.86 -9.79 -34.26
CA ARG A 132 -1.84 -10.72 -33.75
C ARG A 132 -1.50 -10.34 -32.32
N SER A 133 -1.26 -11.33 -31.48
CA SER A 133 -0.67 -11.07 -30.18
C SER A 133 0.65 -10.31 -30.36
N ALA A 134 0.81 -9.18 -29.69
CA ALA A 134 2.04 -8.39 -29.74
C ALA A 134 3.26 -9.22 -29.34
N VAL A 135 3.11 -10.15 -28.39
CA VAL A 135 4.13 -11.08 -27.94
C VAL A 135 4.53 -12.07 -29.05
N GLU A 136 3.56 -12.54 -29.83
CA GLU A 136 3.82 -13.47 -30.94
C GLU A 136 4.53 -12.77 -32.10
N VAL A 137 4.14 -11.55 -32.42
CA VAL A 137 4.81 -10.71 -33.43
C VAL A 137 6.25 -10.45 -33.02
N LEU A 138 6.53 -10.12 -31.77
CA LEU A 138 7.89 -9.93 -31.25
C LEU A 138 8.73 -11.20 -31.31
N ARG A 139 8.14 -12.36 -30.98
CA ARG A 139 8.83 -13.64 -31.01
C ARG A 139 9.27 -14.01 -32.44
N GLN A 140 8.42 -13.74 -33.43
CA GLN A 140 8.72 -13.98 -34.84
C GLN A 140 9.74 -12.96 -35.39
N SER A 141 9.62 -11.69 -34.99
CA SER A 141 10.51 -10.60 -35.41
C SER A 141 11.93 -10.72 -34.85
N GLY A 142 12.12 -11.37 -33.70
CA GLY A 142 13.42 -11.59 -33.05
C GLY A 142 14.19 -12.78 -33.58
N THR A 143 13.62 -13.63 -34.44
CA THR A 143 14.28 -14.79 -35.01
C THR A 143 15.17 -14.33 -36.19
N PRO A 144 16.49 -14.55 -36.14
CA PRO A 144 17.35 -14.22 -37.29
C PRO A 144 16.90 -15.02 -38.52
N PRO A 145 16.92 -14.42 -39.71
CA PRO A 145 16.56 -15.14 -40.93
C PRO A 145 17.48 -16.36 -41.09
N PRO A 146 17.00 -17.48 -41.67
CA PRO A 146 17.83 -18.65 -41.92
C PRO A 146 19.02 -18.26 -42.75
N PRO A 147 20.20 -18.89 -42.53
CA PRO A 147 21.41 -18.58 -43.27
C PRO A 147 21.14 -18.81 -44.77
N THR A 148 21.18 -17.74 -45.54
CA THR A 148 21.08 -17.76 -47.00
C THR A 148 22.46 -17.46 -47.56
N ASP A 149 22.89 -18.25 -48.54
CA ASP A 149 24.18 -18.08 -49.24
C ASP A 149 24.31 -16.78 -50.03
N ALA A 150 23.28 -15.93 -50.05
CA ALA A 150 23.29 -14.63 -50.69
C ALA A 150 23.57 -13.51 -49.67
N PRO A 151 24.73 -12.84 -49.69
CA PRO A 151 25.10 -11.79 -48.75
C PRO A 151 24.23 -10.53 -48.84
N ASP A 152 23.29 -10.45 -49.73
CA ASP A 152 22.47 -9.28 -50.06
C ASP A 152 20.94 -9.60 -50.08
N SER A 153 20.52 -10.57 -49.30
CA SER A 153 19.12 -10.97 -49.25
C SER A 153 18.26 -9.84 -48.69
N PRO A 154 17.05 -9.56 -49.27
CA PRO A 154 16.12 -8.56 -48.78
C PRO A 154 15.74 -8.75 -47.29
N ALA A 155 15.74 -10.00 -46.81
CA ALA A 155 15.47 -10.32 -45.42
C ALA A 155 16.61 -9.86 -44.48
N LEU A 156 17.86 -9.99 -44.92
CA LEU A 156 19.03 -9.59 -44.15
C LEU A 156 19.11 -8.03 -44.05
N ARG A 157 18.82 -7.34 -45.16
CA ARG A 157 18.74 -5.86 -45.14
C ARG A 157 17.67 -5.35 -44.20
N ARG A 158 16.51 -5.99 -44.17
CA ARG A 158 15.39 -5.65 -43.27
C ARG A 158 15.77 -5.88 -41.80
N TYR A 159 16.41 -7.02 -41.51
CA TYR A 159 16.87 -7.31 -40.15
C TYR A 159 17.93 -6.30 -39.68
N ALA A 160 18.87 -5.95 -40.55
CA ALA A 160 19.89 -4.94 -40.26
C ALA A 160 19.29 -3.54 -40.05
N ALA A 161 18.29 -3.17 -40.84
CA ALA A 161 17.57 -1.91 -40.66
C ALA A 161 16.82 -1.86 -39.30
N ARG A 162 16.19 -2.95 -38.90
CA ARG A 162 15.53 -3.07 -37.57
C ARG A 162 16.54 -2.93 -36.44
N LEU A 163 17.68 -3.64 -36.51
CA LEU A 163 18.74 -3.50 -35.51
C LEU A 163 19.30 -2.08 -35.44
N ALA A 164 19.47 -1.41 -36.58
CA ALA A 164 19.91 -0.02 -36.62
C ALA A 164 18.92 0.93 -35.91
N VAL A 165 17.61 0.75 -36.14
CA VAL A 165 16.57 1.52 -35.46
C VAL A 165 16.58 1.27 -33.94
N LEU A 166 16.69 0.00 -33.53
CA LEU A 166 16.79 -0.36 -32.09
C LEU A 166 18.04 0.27 -31.46
N ASN A 167 19.18 0.20 -32.14
CA ASN A 167 20.42 0.76 -31.63
C ASN A 167 20.37 2.29 -31.56
N ASN A 168 19.80 2.97 -32.56
CA ASN A 168 19.63 4.42 -32.57
C ASN A 168 18.72 4.88 -31.42
N ILE A 169 17.60 4.21 -31.19
CA ILE A 169 16.71 4.50 -30.06
C ILE A 169 17.45 4.23 -28.74
N HIS A 170 18.19 3.12 -28.66
CA HIS A 170 18.97 2.80 -27.46
C HIS A 170 20.03 3.88 -27.17
N GLN A 171 20.78 4.32 -28.17
CA GLN A 171 21.78 5.39 -28.03
C GLN A 171 21.15 6.76 -27.73
N ALA A 172 20.07 7.12 -28.39
CA ALA A 172 19.36 8.37 -28.13
C ALA A 172 18.77 8.41 -26.72
N THR A 173 18.34 7.26 -26.21
CA THR A 173 17.76 7.11 -24.86
C THR A 173 18.77 6.73 -23.77
N ALA A 174 20.04 6.55 -24.08
CA ALA A 174 21.12 6.34 -23.10
C ALA A 174 21.35 7.57 -22.21
N ARG A 175 20.92 8.75 -22.67
CA ARG A 175 20.88 9.97 -21.86
C ARG A 175 19.59 10.02 -21.05
N SER A 176 19.62 10.69 -19.88
CA SER A 176 18.42 10.96 -19.09
C SER A 176 17.54 11.96 -19.85
N ILE A 177 16.51 11.45 -20.55
CA ILE A 177 15.56 12.25 -21.32
C ILE A 177 14.21 12.30 -20.61
N SER A 178 13.47 13.38 -20.81
CA SER A 178 12.10 13.50 -20.32
C SER A 178 11.13 12.58 -21.08
N LEU A 179 9.94 12.37 -20.53
CA LEU A 179 8.88 11.61 -21.21
C LEU A 179 8.55 12.23 -22.58
N ASP A 180 8.42 13.55 -22.64
CA ASP A 180 8.07 14.27 -23.86
C ASP A 180 9.15 14.15 -24.95
N GLU A 181 10.43 14.23 -24.55
CA GLU A 181 11.56 14.02 -25.46
C GLU A 181 11.60 12.59 -26.00
N LEU A 182 11.34 11.58 -25.14
CA LEU A 182 11.26 10.19 -25.55
C LEU A 182 10.15 9.98 -26.58
N LEU A 183 8.94 10.44 -26.27
CA LEU A 183 7.80 10.29 -27.18
C LEU A 183 7.99 11.07 -28.48
N GLY A 184 8.63 12.22 -28.43
CA GLY A 184 9.01 13.01 -29.60
C GLY A 184 9.96 12.23 -30.52
N LEU A 185 11.03 11.66 -29.97
CA LEU A 185 12.00 10.85 -30.72
C LEU A 185 11.35 9.63 -31.38
N ILE A 186 10.45 8.97 -30.68
CA ILE A 186 9.74 7.81 -31.20
C ILE A 186 8.81 8.19 -32.33
N LEU A 187 8.06 9.28 -32.19
CA LEU A 187 7.24 9.80 -33.28
C LEU A 187 8.09 10.22 -34.48
N ASP A 188 9.30 10.80 -34.29
CA ASP A 188 10.23 11.10 -35.37
C ASP A 188 10.65 9.84 -36.15
N HIS A 189 10.97 8.75 -35.44
CA HIS A 189 11.33 7.48 -36.07
C HIS A 189 10.14 6.84 -36.79
N ILE A 190 8.95 6.90 -36.21
CA ILE A 190 7.71 6.40 -36.84
C ILE A 190 7.46 7.18 -38.15
N PHE A 191 7.56 8.48 -38.14
CA PHE A 191 7.36 9.29 -39.34
C PHE A 191 8.44 9.05 -40.41
N ALA A 192 9.69 8.86 -40.01
CA ALA A 192 10.79 8.57 -40.94
C ALA A 192 10.63 7.21 -41.63
N GLN A 193 10.15 6.18 -40.94
CA GLN A 193 10.09 4.81 -41.45
C GLN A 193 8.72 4.43 -42.01
N LEU A 194 7.65 4.79 -41.31
CA LEU A 194 6.30 4.36 -41.63
C LEU A 194 5.46 5.42 -42.34
N GLN A 195 5.91 6.69 -42.33
CA GLN A 195 5.32 7.82 -43.04
C GLN A 195 3.79 7.93 -42.86
N PRO A 196 3.25 7.89 -41.63
CA PRO A 196 1.83 8.07 -41.39
C PRO A 196 1.37 9.50 -41.70
N GLU A 197 0.10 9.69 -41.96
CA GLU A 197 -0.48 11.04 -41.97
C GLU A 197 -0.69 11.57 -40.55
N ARG A 198 -1.02 10.69 -39.61
CA ARG A 198 -1.16 11.01 -38.20
C ARG A 198 -0.68 9.85 -37.33
N ALA A 199 -0.01 10.19 -36.25
CA ALA A 199 0.40 9.27 -35.20
C ALA A 199 0.01 9.85 -33.85
N GLU A 200 -0.54 9.01 -32.99
CA GLU A 200 -0.92 9.37 -31.61
C GLU A 200 -0.43 8.30 -30.64
N VAL A 201 0.03 8.74 -29.49
CA VAL A 201 0.41 7.89 -28.36
C VAL A 201 -0.56 8.12 -27.24
N PHE A 202 -1.22 7.06 -26.82
CA PHE A 202 -2.15 7.07 -25.70
C PHE A 202 -1.55 6.31 -24.51
N MET A 203 -1.65 6.89 -23.32
CA MET A 203 -1.27 6.24 -22.07
C MET A 203 -2.51 5.88 -21.28
N ARG A 204 -2.46 4.74 -20.62
CA ARG A 204 -3.53 4.27 -19.75
C ARG A 204 -3.46 4.98 -18.41
N CYS A 205 -4.55 5.60 -17.98
CA CYS A 205 -4.72 6.22 -16.68
C CYS A 205 -5.05 5.17 -15.59
N ASN A 206 -4.97 5.58 -14.32
CA ASN A 206 -5.29 4.69 -13.19
C ASN A 206 -6.77 4.29 -13.14
N ASP A 207 -7.66 5.09 -13.71
CA ASP A 207 -9.10 4.82 -13.83
C ASP A 207 -9.44 3.91 -15.03
N GLY A 208 -8.42 3.42 -15.75
CA GLY A 208 -8.59 2.58 -16.94
C GLY A 208 -8.84 3.35 -18.23
N SER A 209 -9.05 4.66 -18.19
CA SER A 209 -9.19 5.50 -19.38
C SER A 209 -7.87 5.68 -20.12
N TYR A 210 -7.94 6.15 -21.37
CA TYR A 210 -6.76 6.43 -22.19
C TYR A 210 -6.67 7.92 -22.51
N THR A 211 -5.50 8.52 -22.28
CA THR A 211 -5.22 9.92 -22.57
C THR A 211 -4.15 10.04 -23.63
N CYS A 212 -4.37 10.90 -24.65
CA CYS A 212 -3.37 11.22 -25.65
C CYS A 212 -2.26 12.07 -25.02
N VAL A 213 -1.04 11.49 -24.94
CA VAL A 213 0.14 12.15 -24.34
C VAL A 213 1.10 12.71 -25.39
N ALA A 214 1.03 12.22 -26.62
CA ALA A 214 1.81 12.76 -27.73
C ALA A 214 1.08 12.52 -29.05
N ASN A 215 1.18 13.47 -29.96
CA ASN A 215 0.64 13.32 -31.30
C ASN A 215 1.51 14.07 -32.32
N ARG A 216 1.45 13.59 -33.56
CA ARG A 216 2.08 14.27 -34.70
C ARG A 216 1.24 14.06 -35.95
N SER A 217 1.16 15.09 -36.77
CA SER A 217 0.46 15.06 -38.05
C SER A 217 1.41 15.47 -39.17
N GLY A 218 1.29 14.82 -40.29
CA GLY A 218 1.99 15.19 -41.51
C GLY A 218 1.47 16.55 -42.08
N PRO A 219 2.23 17.20 -42.95
CA PRO A 219 1.94 18.57 -43.45
C PRO A 219 0.65 18.67 -44.27
N ARG A 220 0.07 17.56 -44.70
CA ARG A 220 -1.17 17.49 -45.48
C ARG A 220 -2.29 16.71 -44.79
N SER A 221 -2.12 16.41 -43.50
CA SER A 221 -3.10 15.62 -42.76
C SER A 221 -4.34 16.46 -42.45
N ASN A 222 -5.50 15.95 -42.84
CA ASN A 222 -6.82 16.42 -42.43
C ASN A 222 -7.48 15.51 -41.39
N LEU A 223 -6.74 14.50 -40.87
CA LEU A 223 -7.26 13.55 -39.93
C LEU A 223 -7.47 14.19 -38.57
N ARG A 224 -8.62 13.88 -37.94
CA ARG A 224 -8.93 14.26 -36.55
C ARG A 224 -8.29 13.28 -35.58
N SER A 225 -8.59 13.43 -34.29
CA SER A 225 -8.12 12.48 -33.25
C SER A 225 -8.50 11.04 -33.57
N LEU A 226 -7.57 10.12 -33.30
CA LEU A 226 -7.71 8.69 -33.55
C LEU A 226 -8.32 7.95 -32.32
N TYR A 227 -9.03 8.68 -31.47
CA TYR A 227 -9.68 8.12 -30.29
C TYR A 227 -10.80 7.15 -30.69
N SER A 228 -10.75 5.90 -30.21
CA SER A 228 -11.77 4.87 -30.46
C SER A 228 -11.79 3.86 -29.32
N GLU A 229 -12.92 3.72 -28.63
CA GLU A 229 -13.07 2.78 -27.50
C GLU A 229 -12.84 1.33 -27.93
N SER A 230 -13.35 0.92 -29.10
CA SER A 230 -13.12 -0.42 -29.63
C SER A 230 -11.64 -0.69 -29.90
N LEU A 231 -10.90 0.31 -30.38
CA LEU A 231 -9.45 0.19 -30.59
C LEU A 231 -8.70 0.05 -29.26
N PHE A 232 -9.09 0.81 -28.24
CA PHE A 232 -8.47 0.75 -26.92
C PHE A 232 -8.71 -0.60 -26.24
N SER A 233 -9.92 -1.15 -26.36
CA SER A 233 -10.24 -2.48 -25.82
C SER A 233 -9.42 -3.57 -26.52
N GLU A 234 -9.37 -3.59 -27.85
CA GLU A 234 -8.66 -4.64 -28.60
C GLU A 234 -7.14 -4.53 -28.49
N VAL A 235 -6.61 -3.33 -28.61
CA VAL A 235 -5.15 -3.12 -28.62
C VAL A 235 -4.60 -2.88 -27.23
N GLY A 236 -5.25 -2.02 -26.45
CA GLY A 236 -4.79 -1.64 -25.11
C GLY A 236 -5.04 -2.75 -24.08
N ASP A 237 -6.29 -3.18 -23.93
CA ASP A 237 -6.66 -4.11 -22.85
C ASP A 237 -6.29 -5.56 -23.18
N LYS A 238 -6.50 -5.99 -24.43
CA LYS A 238 -6.16 -7.36 -24.87
C LYS A 238 -4.72 -7.52 -25.39
N ALA A 239 -3.93 -6.45 -25.40
CA ALA A 239 -2.54 -6.42 -25.86
C ALA A 239 -2.35 -6.98 -27.28
N MET A 240 -3.31 -6.73 -28.17
CA MET A 240 -3.27 -7.17 -29.56
C MET A 240 -2.75 -6.05 -30.47
N ALA A 241 -1.88 -6.37 -31.39
CA ALA A 241 -1.52 -5.45 -32.46
C ALA A 241 -2.56 -5.51 -33.59
N ALA A 242 -2.95 -4.37 -34.13
CA ALA A 242 -3.99 -4.25 -35.15
C ALA A 242 -3.45 -3.67 -36.46
N LEU A 243 -3.80 -4.31 -37.56
CA LEU A 243 -3.62 -3.80 -38.92
C LEU A 243 -5.00 -3.77 -39.61
N VAL A 244 -5.44 -2.59 -40.04
CA VAL A 244 -6.67 -2.38 -40.76
C VAL A 244 -6.33 -1.72 -42.10
N THR A 245 -6.50 -2.44 -43.18
CA THR A 245 -6.15 -1.97 -44.53
C THR A 245 -7.22 -1.07 -45.14
N ASP A 246 -8.51 -1.34 -44.85
CA ASP A 246 -9.64 -0.44 -45.13
C ASP A 246 -10.69 -0.47 -44.00
N THR A 247 -10.87 0.64 -43.30
CA THR A 247 -11.79 0.78 -42.17
C THR A 247 -13.28 0.59 -42.56
N ARG A 248 -13.63 0.73 -43.84
CA ARG A 248 -15.02 0.55 -44.31
C ARG A 248 -15.42 -0.91 -44.49
N SER A 249 -14.45 -1.80 -44.69
CA SER A 249 -14.68 -3.23 -44.86
C SER A 249 -14.61 -4.03 -43.54
N ASP A 250 -14.10 -3.45 -42.46
CA ASP A 250 -13.96 -4.12 -41.16
C ASP A 250 -15.17 -3.83 -40.25
N HIS A 251 -16.04 -4.81 -40.05
CA HIS A 251 -17.28 -4.68 -39.25
C HIS A 251 -17.03 -4.30 -37.78
N ARG A 252 -15.86 -4.55 -37.22
CA ARG A 252 -15.51 -4.20 -35.83
C ARG A 252 -15.24 -2.70 -35.66
N PHE A 253 -14.80 -2.04 -36.73
CA PHE A 253 -14.54 -0.61 -36.76
C PHE A 253 -15.56 0.13 -37.64
N ALA A 254 -16.45 -0.59 -38.36
CA ALA A 254 -17.54 0.00 -39.14
C ALA A 254 -18.59 0.71 -38.27
N GLU A 255 -18.72 0.31 -36.98
CA GLU A 255 -19.54 1.00 -35.97
C GLU A 255 -18.78 2.12 -35.23
N ALA A 256 -17.46 2.22 -35.42
CA ALA A 256 -16.66 3.30 -34.83
C ALA A 256 -16.84 4.58 -35.67
N GLU A 257 -18.01 5.23 -35.51
CA GLU A 257 -18.33 6.52 -36.15
C GLU A 257 -17.18 7.54 -36.02
N SER A 258 -16.39 7.45 -34.94
CA SER A 258 -15.24 8.32 -34.69
C SER A 258 -14.12 8.15 -35.72
N LEU A 259 -13.77 6.93 -36.15
CA LEU A 259 -12.71 6.68 -37.14
C LEU A 259 -13.19 6.99 -38.56
N LEU A 260 -14.43 6.66 -38.88
CA LEU A 260 -15.04 6.97 -40.17
C LEU A 260 -15.21 8.49 -40.37
N SER A 261 -15.68 9.21 -39.34
CA SER A 261 -15.81 10.67 -39.36
C SER A 261 -14.46 11.40 -39.37
N ALA A 262 -13.41 10.75 -38.87
CA ALA A 262 -12.03 11.24 -38.93
C ALA A 262 -11.39 11.09 -40.32
N GLY A 263 -12.03 10.39 -41.29
CA GLY A 263 -11.51 10.17 -42.64
C GLY A 263 -10.38 9.12 -42.73
N VAL A 264 -10.20 8.30 -41.70
CA VAL A 264 -9.19 7.24 -41.65
C VAL A 264 -9.55 6.12 -42.60
N ARG A 265 -8.64 5.67 -43.45
CA ARG A 265 -8.82 4.54 -44.34
C ARG A 265 -7.95 3.34 -43.98
N SER A 266 -6.70 3.56 -43.65
CA SER A 266 -5.77 2.53 -43.20
C SER A 266 -5.25 2.91 -41.82
N LEU A 267 -5.21 1.93 -40.90
CA LEU A 267 -4.83 2.14 -39.51
C LEU A 267 -3.92 0.99 -39.04
N MET A 268 -2.91 1.34 -38.29
CA MET A 268 -2.13 0.39 -37.48
C MET A 268 -2.14 0.83 -36.03
N ALA A 269 -2.19 -0.13 -35.11
CA ALA A 269 -2.03 0.14 -33.71
C ALA A 269 -1.22 -0.97 -33.03
N ALA A 270 -0.37 -0.57 -32.09
CA ALA A 270 0.44 -1.50 -31.30
C ALA A 270 0.39 -1.13 -29.82
N PRO A 271 0.26 -2.10 -28.90
CA PRO A 271 0.25 -1.85 -27.48
C PRO A 271 1.65 -1.51 -26.98
N LEU A 272 1.75 -0.58 -26.04
CA LEU A 272 2.93 -0.32 -25.23
C LEU A 272 2.94 -1.33 -24.09
N TYR A 273 3.37 -2.56 -24.36
CA TYR A 273 3.24 -3.66 -23.42
C TYR A 273 4.39 -3.64 -22.40
N GLY A 274 4.05 -3.39 -21.13
CA GLY A 274 4.95 -3.50 -19.99
C GLY A 274 5.06 -4.95 -19.48
N PRO A 275 5.78 -5.20 -18.37
CA PRO A 275 5.96 -6.55 -17.81
C PRO A 275 4.63 -7.23 -17.44
N ASP A 276 3.68 -6.50 -16.87
CA ASP A 276 2.45 -7.06 -16.31
C ASP A 276 1.19 -6.66 -17.11
N ARG A 277 1.22 -5.50 -17.78
CA ARG A 277 0.07 -4.96 -18.53
C ARG A 277 0.49 -3.98 -19.62
N ALA A 278 -0.44 -3.68 -20.52
CA ALA A 278 -0.25 -2.57 -21.45
C ALA A 278 -0.26 -1.22 -20.71
N LEU A 279 0.79 -0.42 -20.91
CA LEU A 279 0.94 0.93 -20.38
C LEU A 279 0.17 1.96 -21.24
N GLY A 280 -0.14 1.59 -22.48
CA GLY A 280 -0.78 2.44 -23.45
C GLY A 280 -0.74 1.82 -24.84
N LEU A 281 -0.90 2.62 -25.88
CA LEU A 281 -0.82 2.18 -27.26
C LEU A 281 -0.34 3.29 -28.19
N ILE A 282 0.24 2.90 -29.32
CA ILE A 282 0.58 3.79 -30.43
C ILE A 282 -0.40 3.52 -31.57
N VAL A 283 -1.02 4.55 -32.12
CA VAL A 283 -1.95 4.48 -33.23
C VAL A 283 -1.43 5.31 -34.39
N LEU A 284 -1.37 4.69 -35.56
CA LEU A 284 -1.00 5.33 -36.82
C LEU A 284 -2.17 5.28 -37.78
N ALA A 285 -2.43 6.36 -38.49
CA ALA A 285 -3.47 6.41 -39.50
C ALA A 285 -2.97 7.05 -40.79
N SER A 286 -3.52 6.57 -41.90
CA SER A 286 -3.29 7.12 -43.22
C SER A 286 -4.58 7.14 -44.05
N ASN A 287 -4.66 8.03 -45.04
CA ASN A 287 -5.68 8.02 -46.04
C ASN A 287 -5.23 7.13 -47.22
N ALA A 288 -6.12 6.28 -47.72
CA ALA A 288 -5.82 5.22 -48.69
C ALA A 288 -5.25 5.73 -50.05
N SER A 289 -5.28 7.02 -50.29
CA SER A 289 -4.69 7.59 -51.51
C SER A 289 -3.16 7.69 -51.44
N LEU A 290 -2.54 7.55 -50.28
CA LEU A 290 -1.11 7.78 -50.04
C LEU A 290 -0.32 6.52 -49.69
N ARG A 291 -0.83 5.65 -48.80
CA ARG A 291 -0.13 4.44 -48.39
C ARG A 291 -1.11 3.41 -47.78
N GLN A 292 -0.96 2.15 -48.15
CA GLN A 292 -1.49 0.99 -47.43
C GLN A 292 -0.40 0.37 -46.59
N TYR A 293 -0.69 0.11 -45.31
CA TYR A 293 0.24 -0.56 -44.42
C TYR A 293 0.26 -2.07 -44.67
N SER A 294 1.44 -2.67 -44.45
CA SER A 294 1.70 -4.10 -44.60
C SER A 294 1.92 -4.76 -43.22
N GLU A 295 1.96 -6.09 -43.20
CA GLU A 295 2.36 -6.84 -42.00
C GLU A 295 3.76 -6.49 -41.51
N GLU A 296 4.69 -6.22 -42.43
CA GLU A 296 6.05 -5.80 -42.12
C GLU A 296 6.06 -4.43 -41.42
N ASP A 297 5.19 -3.50 -41.82
CA ASP A 297 5.01 -2.22 -41.15
C ASP A 297 4.46 -2.40 -39.73
N LEU A 298 3.52 -3.34 -39.55
CA LEU A 298 2.98 -3.68 -38.22
C LEU A 298 4.06 -4.25 -37.30
N GLU A 299 4.87 -5.18 -37.81
CA GLU A 299 5.99 -5.76 -37.05
C GLU A 299 7.00 -4.70 -36.60
N LEU A 300 7.29 -3.73 -37.46
CA LEU A 300 8.16 -2.61 -37.12
C LEU A 300 7.52 -1.73 -36.02
N LEU A 301 6.22 -1.43 -36.15
CA LEU A 301 5.50 -0.63 -35.16
C LEU A 301 5.47 -1.33 -33.80
N VAL A 302 5.20 -2.65 -33.77
CA VAL A 302 5.22 -3.46 -32.53
C VAL A 302 6.60 -3.44 -31.88
N THR A 303 7.66 -3.53 -32.69
CA THR A 303 9.02 -3.45 -32.19
C THR A 303 9.31 -2.08 -31.55
N LEU A 304 8.93 -0.99 -32.22
CA LEU A 304 9.06 0.37 -31.70
C LEU A 304 8.24 0.57 -30.40
N ALA A 305 7.01 0.06 -30.40
CA ALA A 305 6.12 0.12 -29.23
C ALA A 305 6.73 -0.63 -28.02
N SER A 306 7.33 -1.79 -28.25
CA SER A 306 7.96 -2.58 -27.17
C SER A 306 9.18 -1.89 -26.56
N VAL A 307 10.05 -1.30 -27.40
CA VAL A 307 11.19 -0.50 -26.90
C VAL A 307 10.69 0.72 -26.12
N THR A 308 9.65 1.36 -26.64
CA THR A 308 9.00 2.49 -25.95
C THR A 308 8.47 2.09 -24.59
N ALA A 309 7.72 0.98 -24.53
CA ALA A 309 7.15 0.46 -23.28
C ALA A 309 8.24 0.15 -22.24
N LEU A 310 9.32 -0.52 -22.65
CA LEU A 310 10.46 -0.82 -21.77
C LEU A 310 11.08 0.47 -21.20
N ARG A 311 11.24 1.50 -22.04
CA ARG A 311 11.79 2.78 -21.60
C ARG A 311 10.86 3.54 -20.67
N LEU A 312 9.56 3.56 -20.96
CA LEU A 312 8.54 4.15 -20.08
C LEU A 312 8.55 3.47 -18.71
N HIS A 313 8.62 2.14 -18.69
CA HIS A 313 8.71 1.38 -17.45
C HIS A 313 9.96 1.74 -16.64
N ASN A 314 11.14 1.78 -17.28
CA ASN A 314 12.39 2.16 -16.64
C ASN A 314 12.37 3.61 -16.11
N LEU A 315 11.75 4.55 -16.84
CA LEU A 315 11.58 5.93 -16.38
C LEU A 315 10.67 5.99 -15.15
N ALA A 316 9.59 5.21 -15.13
CA ALA A 316 8.68 5.13 -13.98
C ALA A 316 9.41 4.58 -12.75
N LEU A 317 10.14 3.46 -12.88
CA LEU A 317 10.94 2.87 -11.80
C LEU A 317 12.03 3.83 -11.28
N THR A 318 12.69 4.55 -12.18
CA THR A 318 13.71 5.53 -11.78
C THR A 318 13.10 6.68 -10.99
N ARG A 319 11.94 7.20 -11.41
CA ARG A 319 11.22 8.25 -10.68
C ARG A 319 10.79 7.76 -9.30
N GLU A 320 10.23 6.57 -9.21
CA GLU A 320 9.82 5.98 -7.95
C GLU A 320 11.02 5.79 -6.99
N ALA A 321 12.16 5.30 -7.51
CA ALA A 321 13.38 5.14 -6.72
C ALA A 321 13.91 6.48 -6.19
N VAL A 322 13.92 7.54 -7.03
CA VAL A 322 14.34 8.89 -6.63
C VAL A 322 13.43 9.48 -5.57
N GLU A 323 12.11 9.33 -5.74
CA GLU A 323 11.12 9.84 -4.77
C GLU A 323 11.23 9.09 -3.43
N ARG A 324 11.39 7.77 -3.48
CA ARG A 324 11.63 6.96 -2.28
C ARG A 324 12.91 7.40 -1.57
N GLN A 325 14.00 7.57 -2.30
CA GLN A 325 15.27 8.04 -1.72
C GLN A 325 15.13 9.43 -1.09
N ARG A 326 14.36 10.31 -1.71
CA ARG A 326 14.05 11.64 -1.15
C ARG A 326 13.29 11.53 0.16
N LEU A 327 12.22 10.74 0.19
CA LEU A 327 11.44 10.51 1.42
C LEU A 327 12.29 9.89 2.53
N GLU A 328 13.15 8.91 2.22
CA GLU A 328 14.07 8.30 3.18
C GLU A 328 15.06 9.33 3.77
N ARG A 329 15.53 10.26 2.93
CA ARG A 329 16.40 11.35 3.36
C ARG A 329 15.69 12.34 4.28
N ASP A 330 14.47 12.74 3.93
CA ASP A 330 13.66 13.68 4.73
C ASP A 330 13.32 13.05 6.09
N LEU A 331 13.00 11.75 6.13
CA LEU A 331 12.81 10.99 7.37
C LEU A 331 14.09 10.92 8.21
N THR A 332 15.26 10.79 7.60
CA THR A 332 16.54 10.79 8.32
C THR A 332 16.81 12.13 9.00
N ILE A 333 16.50 13.23 8.32
CA ILE A 333 16.62 14.58 8.89
C ILE A 333 15.63 14.75 10.06
N ALA A 334 14.38 14.37 9.89
CA ALA A 334 13.36 14.46 10.94
C ALA A 334 13.75 13.63 12.17
N ARG A 335 14.31 12.42 11.97
CA ARG A 335 14.87 11.59 13.06
C ARG A 335 16.00 12.29 13.80
N GLY A 336 16.91 12.94 13.08
CA GLY A 336 18.01 13.68 13.71
C GLY A 336 17.52 14.79 14.63
N ILE A 337 16.47 15.52 14.22
CA ILE A 337 15.84 16.56 15.05
C ILE A 337 15.18 15.93 16.28
N GLN A 338 14.45 14.83 16.11
CA GLN A 338 13.73 14.16 17.19
C GLN A 338 14.66 13.56 18.23
N VAL A 339 15.75 12.91 17.80
CA VAL A 339 16.77 12.36 18.73
C VAL A 339 17.37 13.48 19.60
N ALA A 340 17.49 14.70 19.07
CA ALA A 340 17.96 15.83 19.83
C ALA A 340 16.98 16.33 20.91
N LEU A 341 15.70 15.90 20.88
CA LEU A 341 14.71 16.17 21.93
C LEU A 341 14.79 15.14 23.07
N LEU A 342 15.39 13.98 22.83
CA LEU A 342 15.58 12.96 23.86
C LEU A 342 16.79 13.29 24.72
N PRO A 343 16.81 12.94 26.02
CA PRO A 343 17.93 13.21 26.88
C PRO A 343 19.18 12.46 26.42
N GLU A 344 20.29 13.17 26.17
CA GLU A 344 21.59 12.54 25.88
C GLU A 344 22.08 11.71 27.06
N ARG A 345 21.78 12.15 28.27
CA ARG A 345 22.10 11.47 29.54
C ARG A 345 20.96 11.69 30.51
N LEU A 346 20.62 10.66 31.26
CA LEU A 346 19.73 10.80 32.41
C LEU A 346 20.45 11.43 33.59
N PRO A 347 19.76 12.20 34.45
CA PRO A 347 20.37 12.79 35.64
C PRO A 347 20.77 11.69 36.64
N GLU A 348 21.85 11.92 37.36
CA GLU A 348 22.23 11.07 38.47
C GLU A 348 21.39 11.44 39.71
N ILE A 349 20.62 10.49 40.22
CA ILE A 349 19.78 10.67 41.40
C ILE A 349 20.35 9.85 42.54
N GLY A 350 20.77 10.49 43.63
CA GLY A 350 21.34 9.79 44.78
C GLY A 350 20.38 8.73 45.35
N GLY A 351 20.83 7.46 45.39
CA GLY A 351 20.04 6.34 45.86
C GLY A 351 19.05 5.77 44.82
N TYR A 352 19.19 6.15 43.55
CA TYR A 352 18.37 5.62 42.44
C TYR A 352 19.25 5.32 41.23
N LEU A 353 18.86 4.27 40.51
CA LEU A 353 19.40 3.87 39.23
C LEU A 353 18.33 4.08 38.15
N LEU A 354 18.74 4.63 37.02
CA LEU A 354 17.82 5.00 35.94
C LEU A 354 18.30 4.45 34.61
N TYR A 355 17.34 4.02 33.80
CA TYR A 355 17.55 3.71 32.39
C TYR A 355 16.39 4.20 31.58
N GLY A 356 16.63 4.65 30.35
CA GLY A 356 15.61 5.03 29.39
C GLY A 356 16.07 4.80 27.98
N ALA A 357 15.21 4.20 27.16
CA ALA A 357 15.47 3.92 25.78
C ALA A 357 14.21 4.02 24.92
N THR A 358 14.37 4.44 23.67
CA THR A 358 13.33 4.40 22.67
C THR A 358 13.82 3.67 21.42
N ARG A 359 12.96 2.82 20.84
CA ARG A 359 13.21 2.03 19.62
C ARG A 359 12.10 2.31 18.61
N PRO A 360 12.31 3.23 17.66
CA PRO A 360 11.33 3.55 16.65
C PRO A 360 11.00 2.33 15.76
N SER A 361 9.73 2.12 15.46
CA SER A 361 9.27 1.09 14.52
C SER A 361 9.52 1.51 13.06
N ARG A 362 9.55 2.81 12.81
CA ARG A 362 9.80 3.45 11.51
C ARG A 362 10.84 4.55 11.67
N GLY A 363 11.16 5.26 10.62
CA GLY A 363 12.24 6.26 10.62
C GLY A 363 12.18 7.33 11.73
N VAL A 364 10.99 7.69 12.23
CA VAL A 364 10.74 8.63 13.34
C VAL A 364 9.71 8.05 14.29
N SER A 365 9.71 8.50 15.56
CA SER A 365 8.88 7.96 16.64
C SER A 365 7.76 8.94 17.05
N GLY A 366 6.60 8.43 17.46
CA GLY A 366 5.58 9.15 18.21
C GLY A 366 5.94 9.31 19.69
N ASP A 367 6.83 8.44 20.18
CA ASP A 367 7.20 8.39 21.58
C ASP A 367 8.21 9.47 21.97
N TYR A 368 8.09 9.90 23.21
CA TYR A 368 8.97 10.85 23.87
C TYR A 368 9.13 10.48 25.34
N TYR A 369 10.34 10.57 25.86
CA TYR A 369 10.59 10.46 27.28
C TYR A 369 11.62 11.48 27.76
N GLN A 370 11.53 11.87 29.03
CA GLN A 370 12.54 12.67 29.71
C GLN A 370 12.58 12.37 31.20
N VAL A 371 13.76 12.57 31.79
CA VAL A 371 13.95 12.66 33.23
C VAL A 371 14.73 13.91 33.51
N VAL A 372 14.16 14.85 34.27
CA VAL A 372 14.76 16.15 34.54
C VAL A 372 14.72 16.47 36.03
N GLU A 373 15.76 17.15 36.51
CA GLU A 373 15.83 17.70 37.85
C GLU A 373 15.08 19.03 37.88
N ARG A 374 14.21 19.23 38.85
CA ARG A 374 13.57 20.54 39.10
C ARG A 374 14.50 21.53 39.78
N ALA A 375 14.24 22.81 39.52
CA ALA A 375 14.93 23.90 40.18
C ALA A 375 14.83 23.76 41.71
N GLY A 376 15.98 23.58 42.40
CA GLY A 376 16.04 23.33 43.83
C GLY A 376 16.64 21.97 44.23
N GLY A 377 16.79 21.03 43.32
CA GLY A 377 17.48 19.76 43.52
C GLY A 377 16.74 18.71 44.35
N ASP A 378 15.51 19.02 44.79
CA ASP A 378 14.75 18.17 45.71
C ASP A 378 13.76 17.24 45.00
N GLU A 379 13.43 17.47 43.72
CA GLU A 379 12.44 16.70 42.93
C GLU A 379 12.97 16.41 41.53
N PHE A 380 12.63 15.23 41.03
CA PHE A 380 12.90 14.80 39.68
C PHE A 380 11.60 14.47 38.97
N VAL A 381 11.46 14.89 37.71
CA VAL A 381 10.31 14.62 36.90
C VAL A 381 10.65 13.55 35.85
N LEU A 382 9.86 12.49 35.85
CA LEU A 382 9.83 11.46 34.84
C LEU A 382 8.62 11.68 33.93
N ALA A 383 8.81 11.79 32.63
CA ALA A 383 7.74 11.85 31.67
C ALA A 383 7.97 10.85 30.54
N LEU A 384 6.91 10.16 30.15
CA LEU A 384 6.84 9.34 28.94
C LEU A 384 5.52 9.62 28.25
N ALA A 385 5.56 9.91 26.96
CA ALA A 385 4.39 10.21 26.15
C ALA A 385 4.44 9.43 24.83
N ASP A 386 3.28 9.05 24.33
CA ASP A 386 3.08 8.49 23.01
C ASP A 386 1.99 9.28 22.28
N VAL A 387 2.30 9.70 21.06
CA VAL A 387 1.42 10.51 20.21
C VAL A 387 0.73 9.63 19.18
N SER A 388 -0.59 9.71 19.15
CA SER A 388 -1.42 8.97 18.20
C SER A 388 -1.02 9.22 16.74
N GLY A 389 -0.93 8.14 15.97
CA GLY A 389 -0.49 8.16 14.58
C GLY A 389 0.99 7.83 14.44
N LYS A 390 1.53 7.89 13.22
CA LYS A 390 2.91 7.46 12.92
C LYS A 390 3.61 8.39 11.95
N GLY A 391 4.93 8.38 11.98
CA GLY A 391 5.76 9.14 11.06
C GLY A 391 5.88 10.62 11.40
N ILE A 392 6.14 11.48 10.41
CA ILE A 392 6.51 12.89 10.60
C ILE A 392 5.43 13.67 11.38
N SER A 393 4.16 13.37 11.17
CA SER A 393 3.06 14.07 11.86
C SER A 393 3.10 13.84 13.36
N ALA A 394 3.27 12.59 13.82
CA ALA A 394 3.40 12.25 15.23
C ALA A 394 4.66 12.90 15.83
N ALA A 395 5.80 12.79 15.15
CA ALA A 395 7.06 13.40 15.57
C ALA A 395 6.98 14.93 15.75
N MET A 396 6.24 15.64 14.92
CA MET A 396 6.01 17.09 15.06
C MET A 396 5.15 17.41 16.29
N ILE A 397 4.14 16.60 16.58
CA ILE A 397 3.30 16.77 17.77
C ILE A 397 4.11 16.44 19.02
N THR A 398 4.98 15.44 19.00
CA THR A 398 5.92 15.12 20.09
C THR A 398 6.78 16.33 20.42
N GLY A 399 7.40 16.98 19.43
CA GLY A 399 8.18 18.21 19.66
C GLY A 399 7.34 19.38 20.19
N TYR A 400 6.09 19.51 19.74
CA TYR A 400 5.18 20.50 20.31
C TYR A 400 4.79 20.17 21.76
N LEU A 401 4.52 18.89 22.07
CA LEU A 401 4.20 18.43 23.42
C LEU A 401 5.35 18.71 24.39
N GLU A 402 6.59 18.38 24.00
CA GLU A 402 7.79 18.68 24.77
C GLU A 402 7.88 20.18 25.09
N ALA A 403 7.78 21.04 24.06
CA ALA A 403 7.88 22.48 24.22
C ALA A 403 6.79 23.09 25.12
N VAL A 404 5.58 22.55 25.13
CA VAL A 404 4.50 23.06 26.00
C VAL A 404 4.53 22.49 27.41
N ALA A 405 5.20 21.33 27.60
CA ALA A 405 5.34 20.64 28.88
C ALA A 405 6.54 21.16 29.68
N SER A 406 7.64 21.58 29.04
CA SER A 406 8.89 21.98 29.71
C SER A 406 8.67 23.09 30.73
N VAL A 407 8.01 24.18 30.37
CA VAL A 407 7.81 25.31 31.27
C VAL A 407 7.00 24.95 32.54
N PRO A 408 5.79 24.34 32.45
CA PRO A 408 5.06 23.96 33.66
C PRO A 408 5.77 22.87 34.49
N ILE A 409 6.64 22.04 33.88
CA ILE A 409 7.49 21.09 34.60
C ILE A 409 8.53 21.84 35.44
N GLU A 410 9.22 22.81 34.83
CA GLU A 410 10.23 23.65 35.48
C GLU A 410 9.63 24.55 36.57
N ASP A 411 8.43 25.06 36.36
CA ASP A 411 7.69 25.89 37.34
C ASP A 411 7.29 25.12 38.63
N GLY A 412 7.55 23.82 38.69
CA GLY A 412 7.26 23.02 39.89
C GLY A 412 5.80 22.64 40.08
N LEU A 413 4.97 22.74 39.02
CA LEU A 413 3.55 22.36 39.12
C LEU A 413 3.37 20.87 39.39
N PRO A 414 2.32 20.47 40.13
CA PRO A 414 2.00 19.06 40.30
C PRO A 414 1.53 18.41 38.95
N PRO A 415 1.74 17.09 38.78
CA PRO A 415 1.48 16.38 37.52
C PRO A 415 0.10 16.65 36.90
N HIS A 416 -0.96 16.58 37.66
CA HIS A 416 -2.34 16.78 37.19
C HIS A 416 -2.60 18.22 36.70
N ASP A 417 -2.01 19.23 37.34
CA ASP A 417 -2.10 20.64 36.91
C ASP A 417 -1.32 20.88 35.61
N ILE A 418 -0.18 20.19 35.42
CA ILE A 418 0.59 20.22 34.17
C ILE A 418 -0.32 19.74 33.03
N PHE A 419 -0.98 18.60 33.19
CA PHE A 419 -1.89 18.07 32.17
C PHE A 419 -3.08 18.99 31.90
N GLY A 420 -3.65 19.58 32.92
CA GLY A 420 -4.69 20.60 32.79
C GLY A 420 -4.29 21.82 31.95
N ARG A 421 -2.98 22.18 31.95
CA ARG A 421 -2.43 23.27 31.11
C ARG A 421 -2.06 22.83 29.69
N ILE A 422 -1.61 21.59 29.51
CA ILE A 422 -1.13 21.08 28.24
C ILE A 422 -2.29 20.65 27.35
N SER A 423 -3.25 19.88 27.89
CA SER A 423 -4.33 19.26 27.13
C SER A 423 -5.16 20.26 26.29
N PRO A 424 -5.60 21.40 26.82
CA PRO A 424 -6.34 22.37 26.01
C PRO A 424 -5.49 23.01 24.89
N LYS A 425 -4.16 23.13 25.10
CA LYS A 425 -3.25 23.68 24.08
C LYS A 425 -3.08 22.68 22.93
N LEU A 426 -2.93 21.39 23.27
CA LEU A 426 -2.82 20.31 22.29
C LEU A 426 -4.10 20.21 21.47
N TYR A 427 -5.28 20.15 22.13
CA TYR A 427 -6.60 20.09 21.48
C TYR A 427 -6.80 21.18 20.42
N ARG A 428 -6.34 22.42 20.69
CA ARG A 428 -6.50 23.55 19.75
C ARG A 428 -5.56 23.50 18.56
N ARG A 429 -4.49 22.72 18.61
CA ARG A 429 -3.40 22.73 17.63
C ARG A 429 -3.30 21.44 16.82
N THR A 430 -4.01 20.40 17.25
CA THR A 430 -4.01 19.09 16.59
C THR A 430 -5.33 18.84 15.85
N LEU A 431 -5.32 17.88 14.94
CA LEU A 431 -6.53 17.40 14.26
C LEU A 431 -7.38 16.56 15.22
N PRO A 432 -8.69 16.39 14.98
CA PRO A 432 -9.60 15.68 15.90
C PRO A 432 -9.22 14.22 16.22
N ASN A 433 -8.41 13.60 15.39
CA ASN A 433 -7.90 12.23 15.56
C ASN A 433 -6.45 12.18 16.08
N GLN A 434 -5.90 13.33 16.47
CA GLN A 434 -4.54 13.46 16.99
C GLN A 434 -4.58 13.84 18.47
N PHE A 435 -4.08 12.97 19.31
CA PHE A 435 -4.01 13.12 20.76
C PHE A 435 -2.70 12.49 21.25
N ALA A 436 -2.37 12.66 22.50
CA ALA A 436 -1.21 12.01 23.11
C ALA A 436 -1.61 11.33 24.40
N THR A 437 -1.08 10.13 24.63
CA THR A 437 -1.04 9.54 25.96
C THR A 437 0.21 10.02 26.67
N MET A 438 0.16 10.24 28.00
CA MET A 438 1.33 10.66 28.76
C MET A 438 1.26 10.20 30.20
N PHE A 439 2.35 9.60 30.67
CA PHE A 439 2.63 9.40 32.09
C PHE A 439 3.60 10.47 32.57
N LEU A 440 3.29 11.11 33.70
CA LEU A 440 4.17 12.10 34.33
C LEU A 440 4.24 11.85 35.83
N GLY A 441 5.45 11.56 36.33
CA GLY A 441 5.72 11.32 37.73
C GLY A 441 6.72 12.32 38.31
N VAL A 442 6.54 12.67 39.56
CA VAL A 442 7.47 13.52 40.34
C VAL A 442 7.99 12.73 41.52
N LEU A 443 9.27 12.42 41.49
CA LEU A 443 9.99 11.71 42.54
C LEU A 443 10.66 12.70 43.51
N LYS A 444 10.45 12.48 44.79
CA LYS A 444 11.21 13.12 45.87
C LYS A 444 12.22 12.14 46.48
N PRO A 445 13.49 12.15 46.05
CA PRO A 445 14.45 11.11 46.41
C PRO A 445 14.66 10.96 47.91
N SER A 446 14.70 12.06 48.66
CA SER A 446 14.91 12.06 50.10
C SER A 446 13.91 11.20 50.91
N THR A 447 12.69 11.09 50.42
CA THR A 447 11.61 10.34 51.09
C THR A 447 11.17 9.10 50.32
N GLY A 448 11.45 9.02 49.02
CA GLY A 448 10.89 8.03 48.09
C GLY A 448 9.47 8.38 47.68
N GLY A 449 8.91 9.50 48.11
CA GLY A 449 7.57 9.94 47.71
C GLY A 449 7.48 10.13 46.20
N PHE A 450 6.43 9.57 45.59
CA PHE A 450 6.20 9.61 44.15
C PHE A 450 4.76 10.07 43.87
N ARG A 451 4.64 11.22 43.25
CA ARG A 451 3.34 11.76 42.81
C ARG A 451 3.24 11.67 41.32
N PHE A 452 2.12 11.18 40.79
CA PHE A 452 1.99 10.99 39.35
C PHE A 452 0.60 11.39 38.83
N ALA A 453 0.53 11.60 37.53
CA ALA A 453 -0.70 11.61 36.76
C ALA A 453 -0.46 10.85 35.45
N SER A 454 -1.51 10.20 34.94
CA SER A 454 -1.47 9.42 33.69
C SER A 454 -2.65 9.82 32.82
N ALA A 455 -2.37 10.37 31.65
CA ALA A 455 -3.35 10.83 30.70
C ALA A 455 -3.59 9.74 29.62
N GLY A 456 -4.40 8.73 29.91
CA GLY A 456 -4.71 7.63 29.00
C GLY A 456 -3.51 6.76 28.60
N HIS A 457 -2.39 6.86 29.33
CA HIS A 457 -1.18 6.09 29.04
C HIS A 457 -1.29 4.68 29.60
N SER A 458 -0.49 3.74 29.03
CA SER A 458 -0.37 2.38 29.54
C SER A 458 -0.05 2.37 31.03
N PRO A 459 -0.65 1.50 31.84
CA PRO A 459 -0.37 1.45 33.28
C PRO A 459 1.11 1.19 33.56
N ALA A 460 1.73 2.00 34.39
CA ALA A 460 3.12 1.78 34.78
C ALA A 460 3.20 0.61 35.78
N CYS A 461 4.21 -0.23 35.60
CA CYS A 461 4.45 -1.41 36.44
C CYS A 461 5.38 -1.03 37.60
N LEU A 462 4.88 -1.11 38.83
CA LEU A 462 5.67 -0.94 40.05
C LEU A 462 5.93 -2.33 40.68
N VAL A 463 7.14 -2.80 40.54
CA VAL A 463 7.61 -4.06 41.15
C VAL A 463 8.18 -3.74 42.52
N ARG A 464 7.49 -4.22 43.56
CA ARG A 464 7.96 -4.06 44.94
C ARG A 464 9.11 -5.05 45.24
N SER A 465 10.03 -4.65 46.08
CA SER A 465 11.11 -5.53 46.53
C SER A 465 10.62 -6.83 47.17
N SER A 466 9.37 -6.87 47.64
CA SER A 466 8.69 -8.07 48.16
C SER A 466 8.19 -9.02 47.04
N GLY A 467 8.33 -8.68 45.76
CA GLY A 467 7.80 -9.46 44.65
C GLY A 467 6.32 -9.20 44.32
N VAL A 468 5.71 -8.17 44.89
CA VAL A 468 4.35 -7.75 44.57
C VAL A 468 4.40 -6.76 43.40
N ILE A 469 3.49 -6.91 42.43
CA ILE A 469 3.31 -5.98 41.33
C ILE A 469 2.09 -5.11 41.61
N GLU A 470 2.28 -3.80 41.49
CA GLU A 470 1.24 -2.79 41.58
C GLU A 470 1.17 -2.02 40.25
N TRP A 471 -0.03 -1.70 39.80
CA TRP A 471 -0.25 -0.99 38.54
C TRP A 471 -0.65 0.45 38.81
N LEU A 472 0.13 1.39 38.30
CA LEU A 472 -0.20 2.81 38.33
C LEU A 472 -1.08 3.13 37.12
N ASN A 473 -2.39 3.05 37.30
CA ASN A 473 -3.37 3.20 36.26
C ASN A 473 -3.53 4.63 35.76
N SER A 474 -4.18 4.78 34.59
CA SER A 474 -4.55 6.10 34.04
C SER A 474 -5.43 6.87 35.00
N THR A 475 -5.13 8.18 35.20
CA THR A 475 -5.84 9.11 36.07
C THR A 475 -6.70 10.12 35.30
N GLY A 476 -6.77 10.02 33.97
CA GLY A 476 -7.56 10.89 33.12
C GLY A 476 -7.49 10.50 31.64
N MET A 477 -8.20 11.24 30.81
CA MET A 477 -8.27 11.01 29.37
C MET A 477 -6.97 11.41 28.67
N PRO A 478 -6.65 10.86 27.47
CA PRO A 478 -5.51 11.31 26.68
C PRO A 478 -5.51 12.82 26.44
N LEU A 479 -4.29 13.40 26.40
CA LEU A 479 -4.09 14.82 26.16
C LEU A 479 -4.57 15.23 24.77
N GLY A 480 -5.35 16.28 24.67
CA GLY A 480 -5.84 16.79 23.38
C GLY A 480 -6.99 16.03 22.76
N LEU A 481 -7.50 14.98 23.42
CA LEU A 481 -8.65 14.21 22.92
C LEU A 481 -9.98 14.99 23.12
N VAL A 482 -10.11 15.66 24.26
CA VAL A 482 -11.30 16.49 24.60
C VAL A 482 -10.82 17.88 25.06
N PRO A 483 -11.64 18.93 24.84
CA PRO A 483 -11.21 20.32 25.09
C PRO A 483 -10.98 20.63 26.56
N ASP A 484 -11.72 19.98 27.45
CA ASP A 484 -11.68 20.25 28.88
C ASP A 484 -11.90 18.95 29.67
N THR A 485 -10.86 18.50 30.36
CA THR A 485 -10.87 17.28 31.17
C THR A 485 -10.05 17.49 32.44
N GLY A 486 -10.53 16.94 33.56
CA GLY A 486 -9.78 16.90 34.80
C GLY A 486 -8.83 15.70 34.82
N TYR A 487 -7.74 15.84 35.56
CA TYR A 487 -6.80 14.77 35.85
C TYR A 487 -6.67 14.60 37.36
N GLU A 488 -6.61 13.37 37.83
CA GLU A 488 -6.41 13.07 39.24
C GLU A 488 -4.92 12.92 39.56
N LEU A 489 -4.55 13.24 40.79
CA LEU A 489 -3.21 13.02 41.31
C LEU A 489 -3.12 11.66 41.97
N GLY A 490 -2.23 10.79 41.49
CA GLY A 490 -1.86 9.57 42.16
C GLY A 490 -0.67 9.82 43.11
N GLU A 491 -0.67 9.16 44.24
CA GLU A 491 0.40 9.22 45.21
C GLU A 491 0.88 7.82 45.60
N GLU A 492 2.16 7.59 45.50
CA GLU A 492 2.84 6.34 45.84
C GLU A 492 4.18 6.62 46.56
N SER A 493 4.81 5.55 46.98
CA SER A 493 6.18 5.63 47.50
C SER A 493 7.03 4.50 46.92
N LEU A 494 8.25 4.82 46.48
CA LEU A 494 9.24 3.82 46.14
C LEU A 494 10.07 3.49 47.41
N GLY A 495 9.93 2.23 47.88
CA GLY A 495 10.78 1.67 48.94
C GLY A 495 12.16 1.25 48.41
N SER A 496 13.08 0.93 49.30
CA SER A 496 14.38 0.36 48.91
C SER A 496 14.22 -0.95 48.15
N GLY A 497 14.84 -1.08 46.98
CA GLY A 497 14.74 -2.22 46.07
C GLY A 497 13.51 -2.21 45.17
N ASP A 498 12.59 -1.24 45.31
CA ASP A 498 11.44 -1.13 44.41
C ASP A 498 11.88 -0.64 43.03
N THR A 499 11.21 -1.17 41.98
CA THR A 499 11.47 -0.80 40.57
C THR A 499 10.19 -0.35 39.89
N LEU A 500 10.21 0.86 39.35
CA LEU A 500 9.14 1.41 38.52
C LEU A 500 9.52 1.26 37.05
N VAL A 501 8.63 0.68 36.25
CA VAL A 501 8.78 0.53 34.80
C VAL A 501 7.64 1.26 34.11
N VAL A 502 7.96 2.28 33.34
CA VAL A 502 7.03 3.03 32.49
C VAL A 502 7.36 2.71 31.05
N TYR A 503 6.34 2.41 30.22
CA TYR A 503 6.54 1.90 28.86
C TYR A 503 5.40 2.35 27.93
N SER A 504 5.69 2.50 26.65
CA SER A 504 4.66 2.75 25.63
C SER A 504 3.96 1.45 25.19
N ASP A 505 2.78 1.57 24.58
CA ASP A 505 1.93 0.46 24.17
C ASP A 505 2.59 -0.49 23.15
N GLY A 506 3.61 -0.01 22.40
CA GLY A 506 4.41 -0.84 21.51
C GLY A 506 5.06 -2.07 22.16
N TYR A 507 5.21 -2.09 23.48
CA TYR A 507 5.63 -3.29 24.22
C TYR A 507 4.48 -4.29 24.41
N THR A 508 3.29 -3.82 24.77
CA THR A 508 2.17 -4.69 25.09
C THR A 508 1.33 -5.09 23.89
N GLU A 509 1.27 -4.25 22.85
CA GLU A 509 0.54 -4.51 21.62
C GLU A 509 1.38 -5.22 20.54
N ALA A 510 2.63 -5.58 20.84
CA ALA A 510 3.44 -6.38 19.92
C ALA A 510 2.82 -7.74 19.71
N GLU A 511 2.65 -8.13 18.45
CA GLU A 511 1.96 -9.36 18.07
C GLU A 511 2.95 -10.48 17.68
N ASN A 512 2.60 -11.73 18.04
CA ASN A 512 3.27 -12.93 17.53
C ASN A 512 2.73 -13.33 16.14
N PRO A 513 3.28 -14.34 15.46
CA PRO A 513 2.78 -14.82 14.17
C PRO A 513 1.31 -15.30 14.18
N ALA A 514 0.77 -15.66 15.36
CA ALA A 514 -0.63 -16.04 15.51
C ALA A 514 -1.57 -14.83 15.67
N GLY A 515 -1.02 -13.61 15.83
CA GLY A 515 -1.79 -12.38 16.04
C GLY A 515 -2.19 -12.17 17.51
N GLU A 516 -1.54 -12.86 18.45
CA GLU A 516 -1.72 -12.61 19.88
C GLU A 516 -0.79 -11.48 20.32
N GLU A 517 -1.29 -10.58 21.18
CA GLU A 517 -0.50 -9.50 21.77
C GLU A 517 0.37 -10.01 22.93
N PHE A 518 1.52 -9.38 23.15
CA PHE A 518 2.41 -9.70 24.28
C PHE A 518 1.70 -9.49 25.62
N GLY A 519 1.05 -8.35 25.77
CA GLY A 519 0.20 -8.03 26.90
C GLY A 519 0.96 -7.62 28.16
N GLN A 520 0.21 -7.04 29.11
CA GLN A 520 0.74 -6.54 30.38
C GLN A 520 1.24 -7.66 31.31
N ASP A 521 0.56 -8.81 31.30
CA ASP A 521 0.89 -9.92 32.20
C ASP A 521 2.29 -10.48 31.91
N ARG A 522 2.61 -10.73 30.64
CA ARG A 522 3.96 -11.20 30.23
C ARG A 522 5.04 -10.18 30.54
N LEU A 523 4.76 -8.88 30.33
CA LEU A 523 5.69 -7.84 30.69
C LEU A 523 5.96 -7.83 32.20
N ALA A 524 4.91 -7.93 33.02
CA ALA A 524 5.02 -7.99 34.45
C ALA A 524 5.81 -9.21 34.95
N GLU A 525 5.56 -10.39 34.36
CA GLU A 525 6.32 -11.61 34.65
C GLU A 525 7.81 -11.43 34.40
N VAL A 526 8.20 -10.84 33.26
CA VAL A 526 9.61 -10.56 32.95
C VAL A 526 10.21 -9.56 33.93
N CYS A 527 9.48 -8.48 34.27
CA CYS A 527 9.95 -7.49 35.23
C CYS A 527 10.14 -8.10 36.62
N LEU A 528 9.27 -9.01 37.05
CA LEU A 528 9.36 -9.70 38.32
C LEU A 528 10.53 -10.69 38.37
N GLU A 529 10.71 -11.45 37.30
CA GLU A 529 11.83 -12.41 37.19
C GLU A 529 13.19 -11.71 37.26
N HIS A 530 13.29 -10.50 36.69
CA HIS A 530 14.51 -9.72 36.61
C HIS A 530 14.54 -8.53 37.59
N GLN A 531 13.72 -8.52 38.64
CA GLN A 531 13.58 -7.39 39.56
C GLN A 531 14.90 -6.96 40.27
N HIS A 532 15.86 -7.87 40.36
CA HIS A 532 17.15 -7.63 40.99
C HIS A 532 18.26 -7.14 40.03
N PHE A 533 17.95 -7.11 38.73
CA PHE A 533 18.90 -6.67 37.70
C PHE A 533 19.07 -5.15 37.72
N GLU A 534 20.19 -4.67 37.17
CA GLU A 534 20.33 -3.24 36.87
C GLU A 534 19.24 -2.81 35.86
N PRO A 535 18.81 -1.55 35.90
CA PRO A 535 17.71 -1.07 35.04
C PRO A 535 17.90 -1.30 33.54
N ASP A 536 19.13 -1.20 33.03
CA ASP A 536 19.47 -1.50 31.63
C ASP A 536 19.35 -2.99 31.30
N ASP A 537 19.85 -3.87 32.17
CA ASP A 537 19.75 -5.33 32.03
C ASP A 537 18.28 -5.79 32.07
N LEU A 538 17.45 -5.17 32.93
CA LEU A 538 16.02 -5.44 32.99
C LEU A 538 15.32 -5.02 31.69
N ALA A 539 15.60 -3.82 31.20
CA ALA A 539 15.03 -3.36 29.93
C ALA A 539 15.45 -4.23 28.75
N GLU A 540 16.72 -4.69 28.71
CA GLU A 540 17.17 -5.66 27.70
C GLU A 540 16.50 -7.04 27.85
N ALA A 541 16.18 -7.49 29.07
CA ALA A 541 15.44 -8.72 29.28
C ALA A 541 14.02 -8.62 28.74
N VAL A 542 13.34 -7.48 28.94
CA VAL A 542 12.02 -7.20 28.36
C VAL A 542 12.08 -7.19 26.84
N ASP A 543 13.07 -6.51 26.25
CA ASP A 543 13.26 -6.49 24.80
C ASP A 543 13.48 -7.90 24.23
N ARG A 544 14.35 -8.70 24.85
CA ARG A 544 14.61 -10.09 24.42
C ARG A 544 13.36 -10.98 24.52
N ALA A 545 12.59 -10.85 25.59
CA ALA A 545 11.35 -11.59 25.76
C ALA A 545 10.34 -11.23 24.65
N LEU A 546 10.23 -9.95 24.34
CA LEU A 546 9.38 -9.43 23.28
C LEU A 546 9.82 -9.89 21.89
N GLU A 547 11.10 -9.86 21.57
CA GLU A 547 11.67 -10.32 20.30
C GLU A 547 11.45 -11.82 20.09
N ASN A 548 11.62 -12.62 21.16
CA ASN A 548 11.33 -14.05 21.14
C ASN A 548 9.84 -14.33 20.89
N PHE A 549 8.97 -13.55 21.53
CA PHE A 549 7.52 -13.67 21.35
C PHE A 549 7.07 -13.27 19.94
N ALA A 550 7.61 -12.19 19.39
CA ALA A 550 7.32 -11.72 18.04
C ALA A 550 7.83 -12.68 16.96
N ALA A 551 8.81 -13.54 17.27
CA ALA A 551 9.34 -14.59 16.39
C ALA A 551 9.66 -14.10 14.96
N GLY A 552 10.26 -12.91 14.83
CA GLY A 552 10.64 -12.28 13.57
C GLY A 552 9.54 -11.45 12.89
N ARG A 553 8.35 -11.34 13.48
CA ARG A 553 7.33 -10.40 13.01
C ARG A 553 7.80 -8.96 13.26
N PRO A 554 7.71 -8.07 12.26
CA PRO A 554 8.08 -6.66 12.46
C PRO A 554 7.18 -5.99 13.49
N PHE A 555 7.77 -5.16 14.34
CA PHE A 555 7.02 -4.38 15.31
C PHE A 555 6.18 -3.31 14.61
N SER A 556 4.93 -3.23 15.00
CA SER A 556 3.96 -2.30 14.41
C SER A 556 4.07 -0.91 15.00
N ASP A 557 4.54 -0.75 16.26
CA ASP A 557 4.64 0.52 16.96
C ASP A 557 6.01 0.79 17.58
N ASP A 558 6.21 2.05 17.97
CA ASP A 558 7.40 2.51 18.66
C ASP A 558 7.44 1.91 20.07
N ARG A 559 8.64 1.66 20.57
CA ARG A 559 8.84 1.05 21.88
C ARG A 559 9.73 1.94 22.72
N THR A 560 9.16 2.50 23.77
CA THR A 560 9.88 3.33 24.73
C THR A 560 9.70 2.78 26.13
N ILE A 561 10.78 2.67 26.87
CA ILE A 561 10.80 2.18 28.24
C ILE A 561 11.68 3.10 29.12
N VAL A 562 11.19 3.37 30.31
CA VAL A 562 11.96 4.06 31.35
C VAL A 562 11.85 3.25 32.63
N VAL A 563 13.00 2.91 33.20
CA VAL A 563 13.14 2.13 34.43
C VAL A 563 13.77 3.00 35.50
N VAL A 564 13.14 3.06 36.68
CA VAL A 564 13.63 3.74 37.87
C VAL A 564 13.67 2.75 39.00
N ARG A 565 14.84 2.46 39.54
CA ARG A 565 15.03 1.57 40.69
C ARG A 565 15.62 2.32 41.86
N ARG A 566 15.01 2.17 43.02
CA ARG A 566 15.62 2.68 44.27
C ARG A 566 16.64 1.68 44.78
N SER A 567 17.89 2.16 44.96
CA SER A 567 18.98 1.35 45.52
C SER A 567 18.67 0.89 46.95
N GLU A 568 19.31 -0.19 47.37
CA GLU A 568 19.19 -0.70 48.73
C GLU A 568 19.80 0.23 49.80
#